data_13571fd4318cd0a2ee284e86176d022b
#
_entry.id   13571fd4318cd0a2ee284e86176d022b
#
_cell.length_a   1.000
_cell.length_b   1.000
_cell.length_c   1.000
_cell.angle_alpha   90.00
_cell.angle_beta   90.00
_cell.angle_gamma   90.00
#
_symmetry.space_group_name_H-M   'P 1'
#
loop_
_entity.id
_entity.type
_entity.pdbx_description
1 polymer ?
#
loop_
_entity_poly.entity_id
_entity_poly.type
_entity_poly.pdbx_seq_one_letter_code
_entity_poly.pdbx_strand_id
1 'polypeptide(L)'
;MVDHGSADASVEVARRHGAQVIEQENRGFGAGNNVGMRAASGDYFLLLNADAWAVGDAVERLVACAEAHPEAAVVGPRLSNEDGTLQRSARGFPTLWRLATEYFFLRKLAPSSRLLNAFYAGGFDHRHEREVDWLYGPALLVRRKAADAVGLFDESFFLFSEETDWCYRFRAAGWKVLFFPGAEVVHVGGASHGGRLYVENLRGQLRFLAKHRGPREAERARRLLLAALRLRALLFRGARGRQYRDAAAFLASGSAQALLS
;
A
#
# COMPACT_ATOMS: atom_id res chain seq x y z
N MET A 1 14.58 9.82 9.95
CA MET A 1 13.11 9.87 10.17
C MET A 1 12.56 11.11 9.48
N VAL A 2 11.41 11.01 8.80
CA VAL A 2 10.68 12.18 8.31
C VAL A 2 9.44 12.33 9.18
N ASP A 3 9.26 13.52 9.76
CA ASP A 3 8.16 13.85 10.65
C ASP A 3 7.18 14.82 9.99
N HIS A 4 5.90 14.55 10.12
CA HIS A 4 4.82 15.33 9.51
C HIS A 4 4.09 16.23 10.51
N GLY A 5 4.83 16.77 11.49
CA GLY A 5 4.30 17.66 12.52
C GLY A 5 3.69 16.90 13.69
N SER A 6 4.39 15.89 14.21
CA SER A 6 3.97 15.18 15.44
C SER A 6 3.87 16.14 16.62
N ALA A 7 2.77 16.05 17.36
CA ALA A 7 2.52 16.86 18.54
C ALA A 7 2.99 16.20 19.84
N ASP A 8 3.52 14.98 19.75
CA ASP A 8 4.04 14.17 20.86
C ASP A 8 5.59 14.18 20.90
N ALA A 9 6.18 13.33 21.72
CA ALA A 9 7.63 13.23 21.89
C ALA A 9 8.36 12.50 20.72
N SER A 10 7.70 12.17 19.61
CA SER A 10 8.27 11.36 18.53
C SER A 10 9.59 11.91 17.99
N VAL A 11 9.64 13.22 17.71
CA VAL A 11 10.84 13.91 17.21
C VAL A 11 11.99 13.85 18.22
N GLU A 12 11.69 14.13 19.50
CA GLU A 12 12.67 14.11 20.58
C GLU A 12 13.23 12.70 20.78
N VAL A 13 12.37 11.69 20.80
CA VAL A 13 12.77 10.28 20.93
C VAL A 13 13.68 9.88 19.77
N ALA A 14 13.33 10.19 18.54
CA ALA A 14 14.13 9.86 17.37
C ALA A 14 15.53 10.50 17.43
N ARG A 15 15.61 11.78 17.78
CA ARG A 15 16.90 12.50 17.94
C ARG A 15 17.75 11.91 19.07
N ARG A 16 17.13 11.55 20.19
CA ARG A 16 17.82 10.91 21.33
C ARG A 16 18.45 9.57 20.93
N HIS A 17 17.83 8.85 20.01
CA HIS A 17 18.37 7.59 19.46
C HIS A 17 19.30 7.80 18.25
N GLY A 18 19.74 9.04 17.99
CA GLY A 18 20.71 9.35 16.94
C GLY A 18 20.13 9.38 15.53
N ALA A 19 18.81 9.36 15.36
CA ALA A 19 18.21 9.46 14.04
C ALA A 19 18.29 10.89 13.50
N GLN A 20 18.63 11.04 12.23
CA GLN A 20 18.44 12.30 11.51
C GLN A 20 16.93 12.51 11.33
N VAL A 21 16.40 13.64 11.80
CA VAL A 21 14.98 13.99 11.69
C VAL A 21 14.81 15.17 10.73
N ILE A 22 13.92 14.98 9.75
CA ILE A 22 13.49 16.02 8.81
C ILE A 22 12.02 16.30 9.11
N GLU A 23 11.73 17.51 9.58
CA GLU A 23 10.38 17.96 9.89
C GLU A 23 9.77 18.66 8.68
N GLN A 24 8.52 18.34 8.33
CA GLN A 24 7.79 18.97 7.23
C GLN A 24 6.28 18.93 7.45
N GLU A 25 5.55 19.70 6.66
CA GLU A 25 4.09 19.59 6.61
C GLU A 25 3.64 18.25 6.06
N ASN A 26 2.50 17.76 6.52
CA ASN A 26 1.91 16.51 6.03
C ASN A 26 1.36 16.67 4.61
N ARG A 27 2.16 16.24 3.64
CA ARG A 27 1.80 16.20 2.21
C ARG A 27 1.48 14.79 1.72
N GLY A 28 1.33 13.85 2.64
CA GLY A 28 1.02 12.45 2.36
C GLY A 28 2.22 11.52 2.51
N PHE A 29 1.91 10.21 2.51
CA PHE A 29 2.89 9.15 2.79
C PHE A 29 4.03 9.12 1.74
N GLY A 30 3.68 9.15 0.45
CA GLY A 30 4.66 9.14 -0.62
C GLY A 30 5.59 10.36 -0.59
N ALA A 31 5.03 11.55 -0.34
CA ALA A 31 5.81 12.79 -0.24
C ALA A 31 6.83 12.75 0.92
N GLY A 32 6.42 12.25 2.10
CA GLY A 32 7.32 12.06 3.23
C GLY A 32 8.46 11.10 2.92
N ASN A 33 8.14 9.92 2.38
CA ASN A 33 9.15 8.95 1.98
C ASN A 33 10.11 9.53 0.91
N ASN A 34 9.61 10.31 -0.04
CA ASN A 34 10.43 10.95 -1.05
C ASN A 34 11.49 11.89 -0.44
N VAL A 35 11.12 12.67 0.59
CA VAL A 35 12.06 13.53 1.30
C VAL A 35 13.14 12.70 1.99
N GLY A 36 12.77 11.63 2.68
CA GLY A 36 13.72 10.71 3.31
C GLY A 36 14.65 10.04 2.29
N MET A 37 14.11 9.56 1.16
CA MET A 37 14.91 8.93 0.10
C MET A 37 15.88 9.88 -0.57
N ARG A 38 15.51 11.15 -0.77
CA ARG A 38 16.42 12.18 -1.32
C ARG A 38 17.57 12.51 -0.36
N ALA A 39 17.35 12.42 0.95
CA ALA A 39 18.37 12.67 1.97
C ALA A 39 19.26 11.44 2.24
N ALA A 40 18.83 10.26 1.86
CA ALA A 40 19.56 9.00 2.08
C ALA A 40 20.66 8.81 1.03
N SER A 41 21.76 8.09 1.40
CA SER A 41 22.90 7.82 0.52
C SER A 41 23.16 6.32 0.25
N GLY A 42 22.47 5.39 0.94
CA GLY A 42 22.65 3.94 0.80
C GLY A 42 22.19 3.40 -0.56
N ASP A 43 22.62 2.19 -0.91
CA ASP A 43 22.24 1.47 -2.14
C ASP A 43 20.80 0.94 -2.09
N TYR A 44 20.24 0.89 -0.90
CA TYR A 44 18.85 0.50 -0.64
C TYR A 44 18.15 1.53 0.22
N PHE A 45 16.85 1.65 0.02
CA PHE A 45 15.93 2.34 0.91
C PHE A 45 15.12 1.32 1.69
N LEU A 46 15.18 1.34 3.01
CA LEU A 46 14.23 0.63 3.85
C LEU A 46 13.13 1.61 4.26
N LEU A 47 11.97 1.46 3.64
CA LEU A 47 10.76 2.16 4.06
C LEU A 47 10.16 1.37 5.23
N LEU A 48 10.01 2.01 6.38
CA LEU A 48 9.47 1.38 7.59
C LEU A 48 8.51 2.36 8.26
N ASN A 49 7.27 1.91 8.48
CA ASN A 49 6.27 2.70 9.19
C ASN A 49 6.68 2.95 10.64
N ALA A 50 6.18 4.05 11.22
CA ALA A 50 6.46 4.40 12.62
C ALA A 50 5.84 3.40 13.63
N ASP A 51 4.86 2.61 13.21
CA ASP A 51 4.19 1.55 13.98
C ASP A 51 4.64 0.14 13.54
N ALA A 52 5.87 0.02 13.01
CA ALA A 52 6.45 -1.24 12.58
C ALA A 52 7.90 -1.38 13.08
N TRP A 53 8.32 -2.61 13.34
CA TRP A 53 9.71 -2.92 13.72
C TRP A 53 10.18 -4.27 13.14
N ALA A 54 11.46 -4.31 12.79
CA ALA A 54 12.11 -5.52 12.30
C ALA A 54 12.37 -6.51 13.45
N VAL A 55 12.21 -7.81 13.19
CA VAL A 55 12.48 -8.88 14.17
C VAL A 55 13.86 -9.47 13.88
N GLY A 56 14.74 -9.44 14.90
CA GLY A 56 16.08 -10.02 14.80
C GLY A 56 16.90 -9.43 13.67
N ASP A 57 17.43 -10.27 12.79
CA ASP A 57 18.27 -9.95 11.64
C ASP A 57 17.46 -9.74 10.33
N ALA A 58 16.20 -9.30 10.45
CA ALA A 58 15.30 -9.16 9.28
C ALA A 58 15.83 -8.19 8.21
N VAL A 59 16.50 -7.12 8.62
CA VAL A 59 17.04 -6.13 7.67
C VAL A 59 18.19 -6.73 6.85
N GLU A 60 19.12 -7.42 7.51
CA GLU A 60 20.24 -8.11 6.87
C GLU A 60 19.73 -9.19 5.91
N ARG A 61 18.70 -9.93 6.29
CA ARG A 61 18.07 -10.94 5.43
C ARG A 61 17.37 -10.34 4.22
N LEU A 62 16.72 -9.19 4.37
CA LEU A 62 16.12 -8.48 3.23
C LEU A 62 17.19 -8.03 2.24
N VAL A 63 18.32 -7.49 2.74
CA VAL A 63 19.45 -7.10 1.90
C VAL A 63 20.06 -8.30 1.19
N ALA A 64 20.30 -9.40 1.91
CA ALA A 64 20.85 -10.63 1.33
C ALA A 64 19.91 -11.20 0.23
N CYS A 65 18.58 -11.17 0.44
CA CYS A 65 17.61 -11.54 -0.57
C CYS A 65 17.69 -10.61 -1.79
N ALA A 66 17.78 -9.30 -1.58
CA ALA A 66 17.87 -8.34 -2.68
C ALA A 66 19.18 -8.52 -3.48
N GLU A 67 20.31 -8.86 -2.83
CA GLU A 67 21.57 -9.18 -3.51
C GLU A 67 21.50 -10.49 -4.31
N ALA A 68 20.79 -11.50 -3.79
CA ALA A 68 20.56 -12.75 -4.51
C ALA A 68 19.64 -12.58 -5.73
N HIS A 69 18.83 -11.51 -5.76
CA HIS A 69 17.87 -11.19 -6.81
C HIS A 69 18.13 -9.80 -7.42
N PRO A 70 19.17 -9.62 -8.25
CA PRO A 70 19.53 -8.32 -8.83
C PRO A 70 18.40 -7.72 -9.71
N GLU A 71 17.48 -8.54 -10.19
CA GLU A 71 16.29 -8.11 -10.93
C GLU A 71 15.15 -7.59 -10.03
N ALA A 72 15.25 -7.73 -8.69
CA ALA A 72 14.25 -7.23 -7.77
C ALA A 72 14.46 -5.76 -7.46
N ALA A 73 13.44 -4.94 -7.75
CA ALA A 73 13.37 -3.54 -7.31
C ALA A 73 12.93 -3.45 -5.84
N VAL A 74 12.00 -4.32 -5.44
CA VAL A 74 11.38 -4.29 -4.11
C VAL A 74 11.41 -5.70 -3.52
N VAL A 75 11.85 -5.79 -2.26
CA VAL A 75 11.73 -6.98 -1.43
C VAL A 75 10.93 -6.61 -0.18
N GLY A 76 9.83 -7.32 0.07
CA GLY A 76 9.02 -7.10 1.27
C GLY A 76 9.00 -8.31 2.19
N PRO A 77 9.08 -8.11 3.50
CA PRO A 77 9.11 -9.16 4.50
C PRO A 77 7.74 -9.81 4.70
N ARG A 78 7.73 -10.90 5.44
CA ARG A 78 6.55 -11.36 6.14
C ARG A 78 6.12 -10.30 7.15
N LEU A 79 4.88 -9.85 7.06
CA LEU A 79 4.30 -8.97 8.08
C LEU A 79 3.49 -9.80 9.08
N SER A 80 3.65 -9.51 10.35
CA SER A 80 2.85 -10.07 11.44
C SER A 80 2.20 -8.98 12.29
N ASN A 81 1.06 -9.31 12.87
CA ASN A 81 0.46 -8.52 13.94
C ASN A 81 1.25 -8.72 15.24
N GLU A 82 1.00 -7.89 16.26
CA GLU A 82 1.62 -8.03 17.60
C GLU A 82 1.33 -9.39 18.26
N ASP A 83 0.20 -10.03 17.92
CA ASP A 83 -0.17 -11.37 18.40
C ASP A 83 0.48 -12.51 17.58
N GLY A 84 1.39 -12.21 16.65
CA GLY A 84 2.08 -13.15 15.78
C GLY A 84 1.24 -13.66 14.59
N THR A 85 0.00 -13.24 14.44
CA THR A 85 -0.82 -13.62 13.29
C THR A 85 -0.35 -12.95 12.02
N LEU A 86 -0.52 -13.63 10.88
CA LEU A 86 -0.06 -13.14 9.59
C LEU A 86 -0.86 -11.90 9.12
N GLN A 87 -0.16 -10.80 8.83
CA GLN A 87 -0.67 -9.73 7.98
C GLN A 87 -0.34 -10.02 6.51
N ARG A 88 -1.37 -10.28 5.70
CA ARG A 88 -1.14 -10.54 4.27
C ARG A 88 -0.69 -9.28 3.56
N SER A 89 0.55 -9.25 3.08
CA SER A 89 1.15 -8.11 2.37
C SER A 89 1.11 -8.22 0.86
N ALA A 90 1.15 -9.43 0.31
CA ALA A 90 1.10 -9.68 -1.12
C ALA A 90 -0.28 -9.33 -1.71
N ARG A 91 -0.27 -8.55 -2.79
CA ARG A 91 -1.49 -8.01 -3.43
C ARG A 91 -1.41 -8.13 -4.94
N GLY A 92 -2.59 -8.11 -5.58
CA GLY A 92 -2.74 -7.97 -7.03
C GLY A 92 -3.13 -6.53 -7.41
N PHE A 93 -2.66 -6.06 -8.58
CA PHE A 93 -3.02 -4.73 -9.07
C PHE A 93 -4.54 -4.55 -9.19
N PRO A 94 -5.10 -3.36 -8.91
CA PRO A 94 -6.51 -3.09 -9.10
C PRO A 94 -6.94 -3.35 -10.55
N THR A 95 -8.01 -4.13 -10.70
CA THR A 95 -8.74 -4.35 -11.96
C THR A 95 -10.23 -4.36 -11.65
N LEU A 96 -11.08 -4.17 -12.64
CA LEU A 96 -12.54 -4.21 -12.43
C LEU A 96 -12.98 -5.50 -11.74
N TRP A 97 -12.43 -6.65 -12.16
CA TRP A 97 -12.74 -7.94 -11.55
C TRP A 97 -12.29 -8.03 -10.09
N ARG A 98 -11.05 -7.65 -9.80
CA ARG A 98 -10.51 -7.67 -8.43
C ARG A 98 -11.29 -6.74 -7.51
N LEU A 99 -11.68 -5.55 -7.99
CA LEU A 99 -12.55 -4.64 -7.26
C LEU A 99 -13.95 -5.24 -7.04
N ALA A 100 -14.53 -5.86 -8.06
CA ALA A 100 -15.83 -6.53 -7.93
C ALA A 100 -15.77 -7.63 -6.85
N THR A 101 -14.76 -8.51 -6.90
CA THR A 101 -14.62 -9.61 -5.93
C THR A 101 -14.47 -9.12 -4.49
N GLU A 102 -13.77 -8.00 -4.28
CA GLU A 102 -13.62 -7.39 -2.96
C GLU A 102 -14.89 -6.69 -2.50
N TYR A 103 -15.42 -5.80 -3.32
CA TYR A 103 -16.48 -4.89 -2.89
C TYR A 103 -17.89 -5.52 -2.90
N PHE A 104 -18.14 -6.60 -3.67
CA PHE A 104 -19.34 -7.43 -3.61
C PHE A 104 -19.20 -8.68 -2.73
N PHE A 105 -18.14 -8.76 -1.90
CA PHE A 105 -17.88 -9.86 -0.97
C PHE A 105 -17.64 -11.24 -1.63
N LEU A 106 -17.44 -11.31 -2.94
CA LEU A 106 -17.27 -12.59 -3.63
C LEU A 106 -16.08 -13.39 -3.11
N ARG A 107 -15.01 -12.72 -2.66
CA ARG A 107 -13.86 -13.37 -2.03
C ARG A 107 -14.21 -14.18 -0.77
N LYS A 108 -15.30 -13.82 -0.07
CA LYS A 108 -15.76 -14.55 1.12
C LYS A 108 -16.36 -15.90 0.80
N LEU A 109 -16.86 -16.10 -0.42
CA LEU A 109 -17.43 -17.38 -0.89
C LEU A 109 -16.33 -18.44 -1.09
N ALA A 110 -15.12 -18.02 -1.47
CA ALA A 110 -13.98 -18.92 -1.65
C ALA A 110 -12.67 -18.16 -1.30
N PRO A 111 -12.29 -18.06 -0.03
CA PRO A 111 -11.12 -17.28 0.42
C PRO A 111 -9.79 -17.77 -0.16
N SER A 112 -9.67 -19.05 -0.49
CA SER A 112 -8.47 -19.65 -1.10
C SER A 112 -8.45 -19.54 -2.63
N SER A 113 -9.54 -19.08 -3.26
CA SER A 113 -9.63 -19.02 -4.71
C SER A 113 -8.70 -17.96 -5.30
N ARG A 114 -7.87 -18.32 -6.24
CA ARG A 114 -7.05 -17.40 -7.03
C ARG A 114 -7.89 -16.46 -7.89
N LEU A 115 -9.12 -16.86 -8.24
CA LEU A 115 -10.04 -16.05 -9.05
C LEU A 115 -10.86 -15.09 -8.20
N LEU A 116 -11.53 -15.59 -7.14
CA LEU A 116 -12.44 -14.81 -6.31
C LEU A 116 -11.72 -13.97 -5.24
N ASN A 117 -10.50 -14.33 -4.88
CA ASN A 117 -9.67 -13.58 -3.94
C ASN A 117 -8.35 -13.08 -4.57
N ALA A 118 -8.40 -12.73 -5.85
CA ALA A 118 -7.23 -12.34 -6.63
C ALA A 118 -6.56 -11.04 -6.14
N PHE A 119 -7.31 -10.15 -5.51
CA PHE A 119 -6.77 -8.90 -4.94
C PHE A 119 -5.80 -9.16 -3.77
N TYR A 120 -6.07 -10.17 -2.93
CA TYR A 120 -5.26 -10.55 -1.78
C TYR A 120 -4.39 -11.77 -2.05
N ALA A 121 -4.00 -12.01 -3.31
CA ALA A 121 -3.21 -13.17 -3.72
C ALA A 121 -3.80 -14.49 -3.20
N GLY A 122 -5.11 -14.72 -3.40
CA GLY A 122 -5.84 -15.88 -2.90
C GLY A 122 -5.12 -17.20 -3.14
N GLY A 123 -5.10 -18.06 -2.13
CA GLY A 123 -4.35 -19.33 -2.15
C GLY A 123 -2.84 -19.19 -1.93
N PHE A 124 -2.32 -17.98 -1.72
CA PHE A 124 -0.94 -17.78 -1.30
C PHE A 124 -0.82 -17.81 0.22
N ASP A 125 -0.03 -18.73 0.75
CA ASP A 125 0.11 -18.99 2.19
C ASP A 125 1.16 -18.09 2.88
N HIS A 126 1.92 -17.30 2.12
CA HIS A 126 3.01 -16.45 2.61
C HIS A 126 4.13 -17.22 3.33
N ARG A 127 4.36 -18.48 2.96
CA ARG A 127 5.44 -19.32 3.52
C ARG A 127 6.64 -19.47 2.59
N HIS A 128 6.49 -19.07 1.33
CA HIS A 128 7.52 -19.22 0.30
C HIS A 128 7.78 -17.87 -0.34
N GLU A 129 9.00 -17.68 -0.83
CA GLU A 129 9.35 -16.55 -1.67
C GLU A 129 8.49 -16.55 -2.93
N ARG A 130 8.05 -15.35 -3.34
CA ARG A 130 7.17 -15.23 -4.49
C ARG A 130 7.26 -13.86 -5.14
N GLU A 131 7.34 -13.84 -6.48
CA GLU A 131 7.05 -12.64 -7.25
C GLU A 131 5.56 -12.28 -7.15
N VAL A 132 5.26 -11.00 -6.86
CA VAL A 132 3.91 -10.48 -6.65
C VAL A 132 3.69 -9.21 -7.46
N ASP A 133 2.44 -8.78 -7.61
CA ASP A 133 2.15 -7.54 -8.31
C ASP A 133 2.63 -6.33 -7.50
N TRP A 134 2.28 -6.27 -6.21
CA TRP A 134 2.72 -5.25 -5.29
C TRP A 134 2.64 -5.74 -3.83
N LEU A 135 3.31 -5.03 -2.95
CA LEU A 135 3.39 -5.32 -1.52
C LEU A 135 2.83 -4.16 -0.71
N TYR A 136 2.16 -4.48 0.38
CA TYR A 136 1.67 -3.51 1.35
C TYR A 136 2.83 -2.78 2.03
N GLY A 137 2.68 -1.46 2.19
CA GLY A 137 3.73 -0.52 2.46
C GLY A 137 4.38 -0.42 3.85
N PRO A 138 3.96 -1.14 4.94
CA PRO A 138 4.58 -0.97 6.27
C PRO A 138 6.07 -1.24 6.34
N ALA A 139 6.59 -2.14 5.49
CA ALA A 139 8.01 -2.42 5.38
C ALA A 139 8.37 -2.85 3.95
N LEU A 140 9.22 -2.08 3.28
CA LEU A 140 9.69 -2.36 1.92
C LEU A 140 11.19 -2.04 1.81
N LEU A 141 12.00 -3.01 1.42
CA LEU A 141 13.36 -2.75 0.98
C LEU A 141 13.34 -2.47 -0.53
N VAL A 142 13.80 -1.30 -0.93
CA VAL A 142 13.78 -0.84 -2.32
C VAL A 142 15.19 -0.58 -2.81
N ARG A 143 15.55 -1.14 -3.96
CA ARG A 143 16.85 -0.92 -4.61
C ARG A 143 16.92 0.51 -5.17
N ARG A 144 17.89 1.31 -4.73
CA ARG A 144 18.09 2.69 -5.21
C ARG A 144 18.16 2.77 -6.73
N LYS A 145 18.98 1.93 -7.38
CA LYS A 145 19.13 1.89 -8.84
C LYS A 145 17.78 1.72 -9.57
N ALA A 146 16.87 0.92 -9.01
CA ALA A 146 15.54 0.76 -9.58
C ALA A 146 14.67 2.01 -9.36
N ALA A 147 14.72 2.60 -8.17
CA ALA A 147 14.02 3.85 -7.86
C ALA A 147 14.51 5.01 -8.74
N ASP A 148 15.81 5.13 -8.96
CA ASP A 148 16.39 6.14 -9.84
C ASP A 148 15.93 5.97 -11.30
N ALA A 149 15.75 4.72 -11.75
CA ALA A 149 15.31 4.41 -13.11
C ALA A 149 13.85 4.77 -13.39
N VAL A 150 12.95 4.61 -12.38
CA VAL A 150 11.49 4.83 -12.58
C VAL A 150 10.98 6.09 -11.88
N GLY A 151 11.82 6.76 -11.10
CA GLY A 151 11.45 7.88 -10.23
C GLY A 151 10.87 7.41 -8.89
N LEU A 152 10.80 8.34 -7.94
CA LEU A 152 10.29 8.11 -6.58
C LEU A 152 8.75 7.97 -6.58
N PHE A 153 8.12 8.01 -5.40
CA PHE A 153 6.66 7.99 -5.30
C PHE A 153 6.02 9.17 -6.06
N ASP A 154 4.88 8.92 -6.67
CA ASP A 154 4.04 9.98 -7.23
C ASP A 154 3.28 10.68 -6.08
N GLU A 155 3.67 11.93 -5.81
CA GLU A 155 3.11 12.74 -4.71
C GLU A 155 1.65 13.17 -4.94
N SER A 156 1.07 12.85 -6.11
CA SER A 156 -0.36 13.03 -6.34
C SER A 156 -1.22 12.04 -5.53
N PHE A 157 -0.64 10.94 -5.05
CA PHE A 157 -1.27 10.03 -4.08
C PHE A 157 -0.96 10.53 -2.67
N PHE A 158 -1.99 11.01 -1.96
CA PHE A 158 -1.80 11.47 -0.59
C PHE A 158 -1.57 10.30 0.38
N LEU A 159 -2.41 9.28 0.29
CA LEU A 159 -2.33 8.06 1.10
C LEU A 159 -3.07 6.93 0.39
N PHE A 160 -2.48 5.73 0.41
CA PHE A 160 -2.90 4.52 -0.29
C PHE A 160 -2.74 4.58 -1.81
N SER A 161 -2.31 3.46 -2.37
CA SER A 161 -2.01 3.22 -3.78
C SER A 161 -0.72 3.87 -4.31
N GLU A 162 0.00 4.66 -3.53
CA GLU A 162 1.32 5.17 -3.90
C GLU A 162 2.32 4.02 -4.08
N GLU A 163 2.34 3.04 -3.18
CA GLU A 163 3.17 1.83 -3.31
C GLU A 163 2.67 0.92 -4.44
N THR A 164 1.37 0.89 -4.68
CA THR A 164 0.77 0.17 -5.80
C THR A 164 1.22 0.77 -7.14
N ASP A 165 1.19 2.10 -7.26
CA ASP A 165 1.69 2.86 -8.43
C ASP A 165 3.18 2.60 -8.65
N TRP A 166 3.97 2.66 -7.57
CA TRP A 166 5.41 2.49 -7.65
C TRP A 166 5.79 1.07 -8.09
N CYS A 167 5.18 0.05 -7.49
CA CYS A 167 5.36 -1.33 -7.90
C CYS A 167 4.93 -1.57 -9.36
N TYR A 168 3.85 -0.91 -9.80
CA TYR A 168 3.42 -0.98 -11.20
C TYR A 168 4.48 -0.40 -12.14
N ARG A 169 5.07 0.77 -11.82
CA ARG A 169 6.14 1.40 -12.61
C ARG A 169 7.41 0.54 -12.62
N PHE A 170 7.80 -0.06 -11.50
CA PHE A 170 8.91 -1.02 -11.45
C PHE A 170 8.67 -2.18 -12.41
N ARG A 171 7.50 -2.81 -12.34
CA ARG A 171 7.18 -3.95 -13.22
C ARG A 171 7.08 -3.55 -14.69
N ALA A 172 6.56 -2.39 -15.00
CA ALA A 172 6.52 -1.85 -16.37
C ALA A 172 7.93 -1.60 -16.93
N ALA A 173 8.91 -1.31 -16.08
CA ALA A 173 10.33 -1.17 -16.42
C ALA A 173 11.11 -2.50 -16.39
N GLY A 174 10.44 -3.65 -16.22
CA GLY A 174 11.06 -4.99 -16.22
C GLY A 174 11.62 -5.46 -14.88
N TRP A 175 11.46 -4.70 -13.80
CA TRP A 175 11.85 -5.10 -12.47
C TRP A 175 10.83 -6.03 -11.82
N LYS A 176 11.30 -6.85 -10.86
CA LYS A 176 10.44 -7.70 -10.04
C LYS A 176 10.13 -7.08 -8.69
N VAL A 177 9.00 -7.50 -8.12
CA VAL A 177 8.59 -7.23 -6.72
C VAL A 177 8.51 -8.57 -6.02
N LEU A 178 9.29 -8.78 -4.97
CA LEU A 178 9.42 -10.07 -4.28
C LEU A 178 8.85 -9.99 -2.86
N PHE A 179 8.00 -10.94 -2.53
CA PHE A 179 7.66 -11.27 -1.15
C PHE A 179 8.68 -12.27 -0.62
N PHE A 180 9.30 -11.97 0.52
CA PHE A 180 10.32 -12.79 1.14
C PHE A 180 9.96 -13.15 2.59
N PRO A 181 9.57 -14.41 2.88
CA PRO A 181 9.18 -14.83 4.23
C PRO A 181 10.33 -15.07 5.18
N GLY A 182 11.59 -15.05 4.69
CA GLY A 182 12.79 -15.23 5.50
C GLY A 182 13.14 -14.06 6.41
N ALA A 183 12.49 -12.90 6.21
CA ALA A 183 12.55 -11.73 7.08
C ALA A 183 11.17 -11.45 7.65
N GLU A 184 11.09 -11.04 8.92
CA GLU A 184 9.84 -10.71 9.60
C GLU A 184 9.84 -9.29 10.14
N VAL A 185 8.73 -8.58 9.92
CA VAL A 185 8.46 -7.26 10.49
C VAL A 185 7.10 -7.31 11.17
N VAL A 186 7.05 -6.88 12.42
CA VAL A 186 5.79 -6.69 13.15
C VAL A 186 5.25 -5.31 12.79
N HIS A 187 3.95 -5.22 12.52
CA HIS A 187 3.27 -3.98 12.23
C HIS A 187 1.96 -3.92 13.02
N VAL A 188 1.82 -2.91 13.88
CA VAL A 188 0.64 -2.75 14.74
C VAL A 188 -0.61 -2.55 13.91
N GLY A 189 -0.57 -1.62 12.98
CA GLY A 189 -1.68 -1.35 12.07
C GLY A 189 -2.94 -0.85 12.77
N GLY A 190 -4.07 -0.93 12.06
CA GLY A 190 -5.39 -0.65 12.65
C GLY A 190 -5.83 0.81 12.63
N ALA A 191 -4.94 1.77 12.62
CA ALA A 191 -5.28 3.20 12.55
C ALA A 191 -5.97 3.61 11.22
N SER A 192 -5.82 2.79 10.20
CA SER A 192 -6.25 3.08 8.81
C SER A 192 -7.71 2.75 8.49
N HIS A 193 -8.56 2.47 9.48
CA HIS A 193 -9.91 1.95 9.25
C HIS A 193 -11.06 2.98 9.42
N GLY A 194 -10.75 4.27 9.59
CA GLY A 194 -11.75 5.34 9.75
C GLY A 194 -12.35 5.84 8.43
N GLY A 195 -13.51 6.49 8.50
CA GLY A 195 -14.30 6.91 7.33
C GLY A 195 -13.55 7.73 6.29
N ARG A 196 -12.73 8.72 6.71
CA ARG A 196 -11.92 9.54 5.80
C ARG A 196 -10.87 8.69 5.06
N LEU A 197 -10.19 7.79 5.76
CA LEU A 197 -9.16 6.92 5.18
C LEU A 197 -9.75 5.91 4.21
N TYR A 198 -10.99 5.49 4.42
CA TYR A 198 -11.70 4.64 3.48
C TYR A 198 -11.96 5.35 2.13
N VAL A 199 -12.31 6.64 2.18
CA VAL A 199 -12.45 7.48 0.97
C VAL A 199 -11.12 7.70 0.28
N GLU A 200 -10.03 7.93 1.03
CA GLU A 200 -8.68 8.06 0.44
C GLU A 200 -8.24 6.77 -0.29
N ASN A 201 -8.56 5.60 0.26
CA ASN A 201 -8.28 4.34 -0.43
C ASN A 201 -9.04 4.23 -1.78
N LEU A 202 -10.32 4.62 -1.82
CA LEU A 202 -11.08 4.65 -3.07
C LEU A 202 -10.51 5.65 -4.07
N ARG A 203 -10.09 6.82 -3.59
CA ARG A 203 -9.43 7.86 -4.38
C ARG A 203 -8.15 7.34 -5.02
N GLY A 204 -7.29 6.69 -4.22
CA GLY A 204 -6.06 6.07 -4.69
C GLY A 204 -6.30 5.02 -5.77
N GLN A 205 -7.27 4.11 -5.56
CA GLN A 205 -7.62 3.08 -6.54
C GLN A 205 -8.12 3.67 -7.86
N LEU A 206 -8.98 4.69 -7.82
CA LEU A 206 -9.47 5.35 -9.03
C LEU A 206 -8.34 6.10 -9.76
N ARG A 207 -7.48 6.82 -9.03
CA ARG A 207 -6.32 7.50 -9.60
C ARG A 207 -5.35 6.51 -10.25
N PHE A 208 -5.06 5.39 -9.59
CA PHE A 208 -4.25 4.32 -10.17
C PHE A 208 -4.83 3.83 -11.51
N LEU A 209 -6.13 3.57 -11.55
CA LEU A 209 -6.79 3.10 -12.77
C LEU A 209 -6.80 4.17 -13.86
N ALA A 210 -7.06 5.43 -13.51
CA ALA A 210 -7.02 6.54 -14.47
C ALA A 210 -5.63 6.68 -15.09
N LYS A 211 -4.59 6.65 -14.26
CA LYS A 211 -3.19 6.79 -14.68
C LYS A 211 -2.71 5.62 -15.56
N HIS A 212 -3.03 4.38 -15.20
CA HIS A 212 -2.42 3.20 -15.83
C HIS A 212 -3.35 2.43 -16.78
N ARG A 213 -4.65 2.65 -16.72
CA ARG A 213 -5.67 1.96 -17.53
C ARG A 213 -6.55 2.92 -18.33
N GLY A 214 -6.41 4.20 -18.05
CA GLY A 214 -7.13 5.27 -18.72
C GLY A 214 -8.49 5.62 -18.09
N PRO A 215 -9.02 6.80 -18.43
CA PRO A 215 -10.19 7.38 -17.78
C PRO A 215 -11.46 6.54 -17.96
N ARG A 216 -11.59 5.83 -19.08
CA ARG A 216 -12.77 4.96 -19.33
C ARG A 216 -12.83 3.79 -18.36
N GLU A 217 -11.71 3.15 -18.05
CA GLU A 217 -11.67 2.03 -17.09
C GLU A 217 -11.85 2.53 -15.66
N ALA A 218 -11.27 3.67 -15.32
CA ALA A 218 -11.46 4.31 -14.03
C ALA A 218 -12.94 4.70 -13.80
N GLU A 219 -13.63 5.21 -14.82
CA GLU A 219 -15.07 5.52 -14.74
C GLU A 219 -15.92 4.24 -14.56
N ARG A 220 -15.59 3.14 -15.25
CA ARG A 220 -16.24 1.85 -15.02
C ARG A 220 -16.05 1.36 -13.59
N ALA A 221 -14.82 1.49 -13.05
CA ALA A 221 -14.51 1.17 -11.66
C ALA A 221 -15.29 2.04 -10.68
N ARG A 222 -15.36 3.36 -10.92
CA ARG A 222 -16.16 4.28 -10.10
C ARG A 222 -17.63 3.86 -10.02
N ARG A 223 -18.25 3.53 -11.16
CA ARG A 223 -19.66 3.05 -11.20
C ARG A 223 -19.84 1.73 -10.47
N LEU A 224 -18.91 0.78 -10.66
CA LEU A 224 -18.90 -0.51 -9.97
C LEU A 224 -18.81 -0.32 -8.46
N LEU A 225 -17.86 0.48 -7.99
CA LEU A 225 -17.66 0.79 -6.58
C LEU A 225 -18.86 1.50 -5.98
N LEU A 226 -19.45 2.46 -6.70
CA LEU A 226 -20.66 3.16 -6.28
C LEU A 226 -21.84 2.18 -6.07
N ALA A 227 -22.07 1.27 -7.02
CA ALA A 227 -23.10 0.23 -6.90
C ALA A 227 -22.84 -0.68 -5.69
N ALA A 228 -21.62 -1.15 -5.52
CA ALA A 228 -21.23 -2.01 -4.41
C ALA A 228 -21.39 -1.31 -3.04
N LEU A 229 -21.00 -0.03 -2.94
CA LEU A 229 -21.11 0.74 -1.69
C LEU A 229 -22.58 1.07 -1.35
N ARG A 230 -23.42 1.34 -2.35
CA ARG A 230 -24.86 1.48 -2.13
C ARG A 230 -25.48 0.20 -1.59
N LEU A 231 -25.12 -0.97 -2.16
CA LEU A 231 -25.53 -2.27 -1.65
C LEU A 231 -25.06 -2.48 -0.20
N ARG A 232 -23.78 -2.19 0.09
CA ARG A 232 -23.23 -2.29 1.45
C ARG A 232 -23.95 -1.35 2.42
N ALA A 233 -24.28 -0.13 2.00
CA ALA A 233 -25.02 0.83 2.83
C ALA A 233 -26.43 0.36 3.21
N LEU A 234 -27.06 -0.47 2.37
CA LEU A 234 -28.35 -1.13 2.68
C LEU A 234 -28.17 -2.31 3.64
N LEU A 235 -27.11 -3.10 3.48
CA LEU A 235 -26.86 -4.32 4.26
C LEU A 235 -26.30 -4.02 5.67
N PHE A 236 -25.61 -2.91 5.87
CA PHE A 236 -24.94 -2.58 7.13
C PHE A 236 -25.55 -1.34 7.79
N ARG A 237 -25.72 -1.40 9.11
CA ARG A 237 -26.24 -0.30 9.95
C ARG A 237 -25.13 0.33 10.81
N GLY A 238 -25.46 1.35 11.57
CA GLY A 238 -24.56 2.02 12.51
C GLY A 238 -23.39 2.72 11.82
N ALA A 239 -22.23 2.73 12.47
CA ALA A 239 -21.03 3.42 11.99
C ALA A 239 -20.54 2.90 10.61
N ARG A 240 -20.57 1.57 10.42
CA ARG A 240 -20.16 0.94 9.16
C ARG A 240 -21.12 1.30 8.01
N GLY A 241 -22.42 1.34 8.25
CA GLY A 241 -23.39 1.79 7.25
C GLY A 241 -23.21 3.28 6.90
N ARG A 242 -22.90 4.14 7.87
CA ARG A 242 -22.55 5.55 7.62
C ARG A 242 -21.31 5.66 6.72
N GLN A 243 -20.24 4.97 7.07
CA GLN A 243 -19.01 4.94 6.27
C GLN A 243 -19.26 4.59 4.80
N TYR A 244 -20.11 3.59 4.53
CA TYR A 244 -20.44 3.22 3.15
C TYR A 244 -21.31 4.27 2.43
N ARG A 245 -22.22 4.95 3.14
CA ARG A 245 -22.99 6.06 2.56
C ARG A 245 -22.10 7.25 2.21
N ASP A 246 -21.19 7.63 3.10
CA ASP A 246 -20.25 8.75 2.88
C ASP A 246 -19.32 8.46 1.70
N ALA A 247 -18.81 7.23 1.63
CA ALA A 247 -17.99 6.78 0.50
C ALA A 247 -18.77 6.72 -0.82
N ALA A 248 -20.05 6.31 -0.80
CA ALA A 248 -20.92 6.34 -1.99
C ALA A 248 -21.23 7.78 -2.43
N ALA A 249 -21.43 8.70 -1.48
CA ALA A 249 -21.63 10.12 -1.76
C ALA A 249 -20.39 10.73 -2.42
N PHE A 250 -19.18 10.42 -1.89
CA PHE A 250 -17.91 10.81 -2.54
C PHE A 250 -17.84 10.32 -3.99
N LEU A 251 -18.10 9.02 -4.24
CA LEU A 251 -18.04 8.47 -5.61
C LEU A 251 -19.11 9.05 -6.56
N ALA A 252 -20.22 9.57 -6.03
CA ALA A 252 -21.24 10.26 -6.82
C ALA A 252 -20.91 11.73 -7.10
N SER A 253 -19.92 12.31 -6.40
CA SER A 253 -19.57 13.74 -6.49
C SER A 253 -18.71 14.06 -7.71
N GLY A 254 -18.70 15.35 -8.09
CA GLY A 254 -17.77 15.89 -9.10
C GLY A 254 -16.29 15.73 -8.74
N SER A 255 -15.97 15.70 -7.43
CA SER A 255 -14.59 15.47 -6.96
C SER A 255 -14.06 14.09 -7.36
N ALA A 256 -14.89 13.04 -7.35
CA ALA A 256 -14.49 11.73 -7.84
C ALA A 256 -14.34 11.70 -9.36
N GLN A 257 -15.17 12.46 -10.09
CA GLN A 257 -15.05 12.58 -11.54
C GLN A 257 -13.79 13.31 -11.95
N ALA A 258 -13.39 14.35 -11.23
CA ALA A 258 -12.15 15.09 -11.48
C ALA A 258 -10.86 14.25 -11.32
N LEU A 259 -10.92 13.08 -10.66
CA LEU A 259 -9.79 12.15 -10.59
C LEU A 259 -9.58 11.35 -11.88
N LEU A 260 -10.53 11.39 -12.80
CA LEU A 260 -10.55 10.57 -14.02
C LEU A 260 -10.07 11.34 -15.25
N SER A 261 -9.99 12.66 -15.14
CA SER A 261 -9.43 13.57 -16.15
C SER A 261 -7.93 13.69 -16.01
#